data_f0f99223c7888484fda311e80721c1d3
#
_entry.id   f0f99223c7888484fda311e80721c1d3
#
_cell.length_a   1.000
_cell.length_b   1.000
_cell.length_c   1.000
_cell.angle_alpha   90.00
_cell.angle_beta   90.00
_cell.angle_gamma   90.00
#
_symmetry.space_group_name_H-M   'P 1'
#
loop_
_entity.id
_entity.type
_entity.pdbx_description
1 polymer ?
#
loop_
_entity_poly.entity_id
_entity_poly.type
_entity_poly.pdbx_seq_one_letter_code
_entity_poly.pdbx_strand_id
1 'polypeptide(L)'
;GESGIQVDEPHWPSASAGVTDVPDFVRDLTLPIYQGHGDRLPVSLMPADGTYPLGTAQYEKRNIALEIPVWDADLCTQCGKCVFLCPHSAIRARAFDAAAAKDAPPTFKHVPAKSKDFPVGTHISYQTAPEDCTGCGDCVEACPIHDKSNVSRRAVNMAPIAPLLDQERDNLAFFLRLPEFDRGAIKHNTIPSAMLLDPLFEFSGACAGCGETPYIRLATQLFGDRMLVANATGCSSIYGGNLPSTPYTVNGAGRGPAWSNSLFEDNAEFGLGMRLAADQLMIYAQQLVKEMAGEIGGDLAEAMVKAEQREEAGLYEQRGRVALLLEKLVASNHPRPKELASVAEWLIRRSVWIIGGDGWAYDIGFGGLDHVLALPYDVNILVLDTEVYSNTGGQMSKATPIGAVAKFSAGGKATAKKD
;
A
#
# COMPACT_ATOMS: atom_id res chain seq x y z
N GLY A 1 40.69 17.02 31.10
CA GLY A 1 39.76 16.00 31.50
C GLY A 1 38.66 15.89 30.44
N GLU A 2 38.75 14.89 29.56
CA GLU A 2 37.69 14.56 28.62
C GLU A 2 36.57 13.87 29.41
N SER A 3 35.48 14.57 29.65
CA SER A 3 34.24 13.95 30.09
C SER A 3 33.58 13.30 28.87
N GLY A 4 33.93 12.06 28.61
CA GLY A 4 33.23 11.22 27.64
C GLY A 4 31.79 11.06 28.11
N ILE A 5 30.84 11.65 27.37
CA ILE A 5 29.43 11.29 27.50
C ILE A 5 29.36 9.85 27.00
N GLN A 6 29.19 8.91 27.92
CA GLN A 6 28.76 7.55 27.55
C GLN A 6 27.33 7.71 27.03
N VAL A 7 27.19 7.71 25.73
CA VAL A 7 25.86 7.49 25.09
C VAL A 7 25.61 6.00 25.24
N ASP A 8 24.68 5.63 26.12
CA ASP A 8 24.17 4.26 26.14
C ASP A 8 23.74 3.92 24.71
N GLU A 9 24.21 2.76 24.20
CA GLU A 9 23.77 2.29 22.89
C GLU A 9 22.25 2.27 22.90
N PRO A 10 21.59 2.87 21.91
CA PRO A 10 20.15 2.86 21.87
C PRO A 10 19.70 1.40 21.88
N HIS A 11 19.02 0.97 22.93
CA HIS A 11 18.32 -0.29 22.97
C HIS A 11 17.14 -0.22 22.00
N TRP A 12 17.42 -0.33 20.72
CA TRP A 12 16.38 -0.72 19.78
C TRP A 12 15.88 -2.08 20.24
N PRO A 13 14.56 -2.28 20.38
CA PRO A 13 14.03 -3.60 20.61
C PRO A 13 14.68 -4.50 19.56
N SER A 14 15.39 -5.53 20.03
CA SER A 14 15.95 -6.50 19.11
C SER A 14 14.80 -6.92 18.20
N ALA A 15 14.91 -6.72 16.90
CA ALA A 15 13.89 -7.11 15.91
C ALA A 15 13.58 -8.62 15.97
N SER A 16 14.23 -9.32 16.88
CA SER A 16 14.17 -10.74 17.14
C SER A 16 13.17 -11.18 18.22
N ALA A 17 12.50 -10.28 18.93
CA ALA A 17 11.50 -10.71 19.90
C ALA A 17 10.24 -11.19 19.17
N GLY A 18 10.29 -12.37 18.56
CA GLY A 18 9.14 -13.07 17.98
C GLY A 18 9.13 -13.31 16.46
N VAL A 19 10.06 -12.77 15.69
CA VAL A 19 10.16 -13.03 14.23
C VAL A 19 11.32 -13.99 13.99
N THR A 20 11.05 -15.28 13.97
CA THR A 20 12.06 -16.33 13.78
C THR A 20 12.44 -16.56 12.31
N ASP A 21 11.71 -15.98 11.36
CA ASP A 21 11.92 -16.13 9.91
C ASP A 21 12.02 -14.78 9.23
N VAL A 22 13.16 -14.11 9.44
CA VAL A 22 13.46 -12.80 8.83
C VAL A 22 14.21 -13.05 7.51
N PRO A 23 13.76 -12.50 6.38
CA PRO A 23 14.47 -12.61 5.10
C PRO A 23 15.93 -12.17 5.19
N ASP A 24 16.81 -12.83 4.44
CA ASP A 24 18.26 -12.52 4.41
C ASP A 24 18.52 -11.04 4.15
N PHE A 25 17.82 -10.43 3.21
CA PHE A 25 17.94 -9.00 2.92
C PHE A 25 17.66 -8.12 4.14
N VAL A 26 16.63 -8.45 4.91
CA VAL A 26 16.29 -7.70 6.12
C VAL A 26 17.33 -7.93 7.20
N ARG A 27 17.74 -9.17 7.44
CA ARG A 27 18.73 -9.54 8.44
C ARG A 27 20.10 -8.93 8.15
N ASP A 28 20.57 -9.01 6.90
CA ASP A 28 21.95 -8.72 6.54
C ASP A 28 22.15 -7.25 6.11
N LEU A 29 21.07 -6.54 5.72
CA LEU A 29 21.16 -5.16 5.27
C LEU A 29 20.27 -4.21 6.09
N THR A 30 18.97 -4.48 6.18
CA THR A 30 18.00 -3.54 6.79
C THR A 30 18.26 -3.35 8.28
N LEU A 31 18.38 -4.44 9.03
CA LEU A 31 18.59 -4.39 10.49
C LEU A 31 19.92 -3.73 10.89
N PRO A 32 21.08 -4.03 10.26
CA PRO A 32 22.31 -3.31 10.55
C PRO A 32 22.22 -1.81 10.29
N ILE A 33 21.51 -1.36 9.26
CA ILE A 33 21.29 0.06 9.00
C ILE A 33 20.45 0.71 10.12
N TYR A 34 19.37 0.04 10.56
CA TYR A 34 18.53 0.54 11.66
C TYR A 34 19.27 0.61 13.00
N GLN A 35 20.23 -0.30 13.22
CA GLN A 35 21.09 -0.32 14.39
C GLN A 35 22.24 0.73 14.33
N GLY A 36 22.30 1.54 13.28
CA GLY A 36 23.35 2.54 13.11
C GLY A 36 24.69 1.96 12.63
N HIS A 37 24.71 0.75 12.09
CA HIS A 37 25.91 0.04 11.62
C HIS A 37 26.02 0.00 10.08
N GLY A 38 25.30 0.86 9.37
CA GLY A 38 25.27 0.88 7.91
C GLY A 38 26.64 1.17 7.28
N ASP A 39 27.52 1.90 7.95
CA ASP A 39 28.89 2.21 7.52
C ASP A 39 29.82 0.97 7.46
N ARG A 40 29.44 -0.12 8.13
CA ARG A 40 30.15 -1.40 8.11
C ARG A 40 29.77 -2.30 6.93
N LEU A 41 28.68 -1.95 6.22
CA LEU A 41 28.17 -2.74 5.13
C LEU A 41 28.91 -2.44 3.82
N PRO A 42 29.37 -3.45 3.06
CA PRO A 42 29.94 -3.22 1.75
C PRO A 42 28.87 -2.76 0.76
N VAL A 43 29.21 -1.84 -0.13
CA VAL A 43 28.30 -1.32 -1.17
C VAL A 43 27.72 -2.46 -2.05
N SER A 44 28.46 -3.56 -2.20
CA SER A 44 28.01 -4.73 -2.97
C SER A 44 26.80 -5.47 -2.38
N LEU A 45 26.39 -5.17 -1.14
CA LEU A 45 25.13 -5.67 -0.58
C LEU A 45 23.90 -4.89 -1.07
N MET A 46 24.10 -3.67 -1.58
CA MET A 46 23.01 -2.90 -2.17
C MET A 46 22.56 -3.53 -3.50
N PRO A 47 21.26 -3.55 -3.80
CA PRO A 47 20.78 -4.05 -5.09
C PRO A 47 21.41 -3.28 -6.25
N ALA A 48 22.14 -3.99 -7.14
CA ALA A 48 22.91 -3.37 -8.22
C ALA A 48 22.03 -2.64 -9.25
N ASP A 49 20.79 -3.08 -9.41
CA ASP A 49 19.78 -2.50 -10.29
C ASP A 49 18.84 -1.50 -9.60
N GLY A 50 19.07 -1.24 -8.30
CA GLY A 50 18.21 -0.36 -7.49
C GLY A 50 16.85 -0.95 -7.12
N THR A 51 16.62 -2.25 -7.34
CA THR A 51 15.36 -2.92 -7.01
C THR A 51 15.39 -3.44 -5.57
N TYR A 52 14.56 -2.88 -4.70
CA TYR A 52 14.44 -3.27 -3.31
C TYR A 52 13.25 -4.21 -3.09
N PRO A 53 13.36 -5.21 -2.17
CA PRO A 53 12.26 -6.12 -1.86
C PRO A 53 11.04 -5.38 -1.32
N LEU A 54 9.83 -5.82 -1.73
CA LEU A 54 8.57 -5.28 -1.23
C LEU A 54 8.24 -5.82 0.17
N GLY A 55 7.40 -5.07 0.92
CA GLY A 55 6.84 -5.51 2.20
C GLY A 55 7.83 -5.54 3.37
N THR A 56 9.01 -4.95 3.24
CA THR A 56 10.03 -4.98 4.30
C THR A 56 9.70 -4.09 5.49
N ALA A 57 8.79 -3.10 5.35
CA ALA A 57 8.34 -2.26 6.45
C ALA A 57 7.70 -3.04 7.61
N GLN A 58 7.13 -4.23 7.35
CA GLN A 58 6.57 -5.09 8.39
C GLN A 58 7.60 -5.55 9.44
N TYR A 59 8.89 -5.50 9.14
CA TYR A 59 9.97 -5.90 10.04
C TYR A 59 10.57 -4.72 10.83
N GLU A 60 10.16 -3.49 10.55
CA GLU A 60 10.73 -2.30 11.19
C GLU A 60 10.32 -2.14 12.66
N LYS A 61 9.11 -2.48 13.03
CA LYS A 61 8.56 -2.49 14.40
C LYS A 61 9.01 -1.32 15.28
N ARG A 62 8.53 -0.10 14.96
CA ARG A 62 8.93 1.13 15.67
C ARG A 62 8.52 1.18 17.12
N ASN A 63 7.38 0.56 17.46
CA ASN A 63 6.85 0.45 18.83
C ASN A 63 6.80 1.79 19.59
N ILE A 64 6.35 2.86 18.94
CA ILE A 64 6.39 4.23 19.46
C ILE A 64 5.10 4.66 20.18
N ALA A 65 4.00 3.92 20.00
CA ALA A 65 2.72 4.25 20.61
C ALA A 65 2.73 3.98 22.11
N LEU A 66 2.30 4.94 22.92
CA LEU A 66 2.02 4.74 24.35
C LEU A 66 0.64 4.10 24.57
N GLU A 67 -0.28 4.38 23.69
CA GLU A 67 -1.64 3.86 23.66
C GLU A 67 -1.98 3.35 22.27
N ILE A 68 -2.77 2.27 22.22
CA ILE A 68 -3.24 1.65 20.97
C ILE A 68 -4.77 1.58 20.94
N PRO A 69 -5.39 1.56 19.77
CA PRO A 69 -6.83 1.40 19.66
C PRO A 69 -7.26 -0.03 20.01
N VAL A 70 -8.25 -0.13 20.88
CA VAL A 70 -8.93 -1.37 21.25
C VAL A 70 -10.33 -1.38 20.69
N TRP A 71 -10.68 -2.43 19.97
CA TRP A 71 -11.98 -2.60 19.36
C TRP A 71 -13.02 -3.14 20.34
N ASP A 72 -14.17 -2.48 20.40
CA ASP A 72 -15.37 -2.94 21.10
C ASP A 72 -16.35 -3.53 20.08
N ALA A 73 -16.35 -4.85 20.00
CA ALA A 73 -17.11 -5.59 19.00
C ALA A 73 -18.64 -5.45 19.18
N ASP A 74 -19.10 -5.29 20.42
CA ASP A 74 -20.54 -5.20 20.76
C ASP A 74 -21.15 -3.90 20.26
N LEU A 75 -20.40 -2.80 20.35
CA LEU A 75 -20.84 -1.49 19.86
C LEU A 75 -20.65 -1.31 18.36
N CYS A 76 -19.66 -1.97 17.77
CA CYS A 76 -19.21 -1.72 16.40
C CYS A 76 -20.30 -2.00 15.36
N THR A 77 -20.53 -1.06 14.44
CA THR A 77 -21.45 -1.21 13.29
C THR A 77 -20.77 -1.76 12.03
N GLN A 78 -19.47 -2.07 12.09
CA GLN A 78 -18.66 -2.58 10.99
C GLN A 78 -18.57 -1.60 9.79
N CYS A 79 -18.59 -0.30 10.05
CA CYS A 79 -18.55 0.73 9.00
C CYS A 79 -17.16 0.92 8.34
N GLY A 80 -16.08 0.35 8.89
CA GLY A 80 -14.73 0.41 8.32
C GLY A 80 -14.00 1.75 8.41
N LYS A 81 -14.59 2.81 9.00
CA LYS A 81 -13.99 4.15 9.03
C LYS A 81 -12.66 4.22 9.77
N CYS A 82 -12.52 3.48 10.89
CA CYS A 82 -11.27 3.42 11.65
C CYS A 82 -10.14 2.77 10.83
N VAL A 83 -10.46 1.77 10.02
CA VAL A 83 -9.52 1.16 9.07
C VAL A 83 -9.19 2.15 7.96
N PHE A 84 -10.22 2.79 7.37
CA PHE A 84 -10.07 3.72 6.26
C PHE A 84 -9.14 4.90 6.58
N LEU A 85 -9.19 5.46 7.77
CA LEU A 85 -8.39 6.63 8.16
C LEU A 85 -7.04 6.29 8.81
N CYS A 86 -6.75 5.01 9.09
CA CYS A 86 -5.49 4.65 9.72
C CYS A 86 -4.30 4.92 8.78
N PRO A 87 -3.39 5.88 9.12
CA PRO A 87 -2.31 6.28 8.21
C PRO A 87 -1.28 5.18 7.94
N HIS A 88 -1.14 4.24 8.89
CA HIS A 88 -0.10 3.21 8.84
C HIS A 88 -0.64 1.82 8.52
N SER A 89 -1.93 1.68 8.18
CA SER A 89 -2.58 0.36 8.02
C SER A 89 -2.42 -0.53 9.26
N ALA A 90 -2.28 0.09 10.42
CA ALA A 90 -2.10 -0.60 11.70
C ALA A 90 -3.42 -1.15 12.24
N ILE A 91 -4.58 -0.56 11.89
CA ILE A 91 -5.89 -1.19 12.10
C ILE A 91 -6.31 -1.82 10.77
N ARG A 92 -6.67 -3.10 10.83
CA ARG A 92 -7.14 -3.87 9.69
C ARG A 92 -8.45 -4.55 9.99
N ALA A 93 -9.24 -4.82 8.96
CA ALA A 93 -10.44 -5.63 9.05
C ALA A 93 -10.33 -6.82 8.11
N ARG A 94 -10.84 -7.97 8.52
CA ARG A 94 -10.91 -9.17 7.68
C ARG A 94 -12.24 -9.87 7.89
N ALA A 95 -12.85 -10.31 6.79
CA ALA A 95 -13.99 -11.20 6.79
C ALA A 95 -13.51 -12.63 6.51
N PHE A 96 -14.08 -13.62 7.19
CA PHE A 96 -13.70 -15.01 7.07
C PHE A 96 -14.83 -15.92 7.56
N ASP A 97 -14.80 -17.20 7.14
CA ASP A 97 -15.70 -18.21 7.69
C ASP A 97 -15.43 -18.43 9.18
N ALA A 98 -16.45 -18.42 10.01
CA ALA A 98 -16.34 -18.62 11.46
C ALA A 98 -15.52 -19.84 11.86
N ALA A 99 -15.56 -20.92 11.05
CA ALA A 99 -14.78 -22.13 11.27
C ALA A 99 -13.25 -21.90 11.20
N ALA A 100 -12.80 -20.86 10.50
CA ALA A 100 -11.38 -20.51 10.45
C ALA A 100 -10.84 -19.95 11.78
N ALA A 101 -11.72 -19.55 12.69
CA ALA A 101 -11.33 -19.03 14.02
C ALA A 101 -11.27 -20.11 15.12
N LYS A 102 -11.38 -21.42 14.80
CA LYS A 102 -11.40 -22.50 15.80
C LYS A 102 -10.17 -22.55 16.72
N ASP A 103 -8.99 -22.18 16.18
CA ASP A 103 -7.71 -22.17 16.90
C ASP A 103 -7.25 -20.74 17.27
N ALA A 104 -8.20 -19.79 17.36
CA ALA A 104 -7.90 -18.41 17.70
C ALA A 104 -7.42 -18.26 19.15
N PRO A 105 -6.51 -17.33 19.44
CA PRO A 105 -6.19 -16.96 20.81
C PRO A 105 -7.45 -16.59 21.61
N PRO A 106 -7.50 -16.86 22.91
CA PRO A 106 -8.70 -16.52 23.72
C PRO A 106 -9.07 -15.04 23.73
N THR A 107 -8.11 -14.16 23.45
CA THR A 107 -8.29 -12.71 23.38
C THR A 107 -8.68 -12.20 21.99
N PHE A 108 -8.61 -13.06 20.96
CA PHE A 108 -8.96 -12.69 19.60
C PHE A 108 -10.46 -12.45 19.44
N LYS A 109 -10.83 -11.24 19.05
CA LYS A 109 -12.22 -10.84 18.91
C LYS A 109 -12.70 -10.98 17.46
N HIS A 110 -13.85 -11.63 17.29
CA HIS A 110 -14.55 -11.68 16.02
C HIS A 110 -16.06 -11.79 16.26
N VAL A 111 -16.86 -11.26 15.35
CA VAL A 111 -18.33 -11.25 15.44
C VAL A 111 -18.94 -11.54 14.08
N PRO A 112 -20.20 -12.01 14.01
CA PRO A 112 -20.90 -12.19 12.75
C PRO A 112 -20.92 -10.93 11.90
N ALA A 113 -20.76 -11.08 10.60
CA ALA A 113 -20.91 -9.99 9.64
C ALA A 113 -22.32 -9.42 9.67
N LYS A 114 -22.44 -8.10 9.78
CA LYS A 114 -23.75 -7.40 9.83
C LYS A 114 -24.35 -7.14 8.45
N SER A 115 -23.49 -7.05 7.41
CA SER A 115 -23.96 -6.88 6.03
C SER A 115 -24.53 -8.19 5.48
N LYS A 116 -25.67 -8.07 4.78
CA LYS A 116 -26.31 -9.18 4.06
C LYS A 116 -25.57 -9.56 2.76
N ASP A 117 -24.55 -8.80 2.40
CA ASP A 117 -23.73 -9.07 1.22
C ASP A 117 -22.79 -10.28 1.43
N PHE A 118 -22.58 -10.71 2.68
CA PHE A 118 -21.72 -11.85 3.01
C PHE A 118 -22.52 -13.15 3.15
N PRO A 119 -21.91 -14.30 2.79
CA PRO A 119 -22.49 -15.62 3.08
C PRO A 119 -22.83 -15.80 4.56
N VAL A 120 -23.83 -16.62 4.85
CA VAL A 120 -24.16 -17.03 6.22
C VAL A 120 -22.96 -17.73 6.87
N GLY A 121 -22.61 -17.37 8.09
CA GLY A 121 -21.44 -17.91 8.79
C GLY A 121 -20.19 -17.06 8.64
N THR A 122 -20.22 -15.99 7.82
CA THR A 122 -19.10 -15.03 7.75
C THR A 122 -18.99 -14.24 9.03
N HIS A 123 -17.77 -14.20 9.60
CA HIS A 123 -17.40 -13.35 10.72
C HIS A 123 -16.45 -12.24 10.25
N ILE A 124 -16.42 -11.15 11.03
CA ILE A 124 -15.51 -10.02 10.84
C ILE A 124 -14.69 -9.79 12.11
N SER A 125 -13.41 -9.53 11.96
CA SER A 125 -12.52 -9.05 12.99
C SER A 125 -11.92 -7.71 12.60
N TYR A 126 -11.68 -6.85 13.59
CA TYR A 126 -10.86 -5.64 13.50
C TYR A 126 -9.67 -5.82 14.41
N GLN A 127 -8.47 -5.86 13.84
CA GLN A 127 -7.24 -6.14 14.56
C GLN A 127 -6.27 -4.98 14.44
N THR A 128 -5.64 -4.63 15.55
CA THR A 128 -4.56 -3.65 15.62
C THR A 128 -3.21 -4.34 15.52
N ALA A 129 -2.29 -3.77 14.72
CA ALA A 129 -0.86 -4.08 14.76
C ALA A 129 -0.21 -3.17 15.82
N PRO A 130 0.05 -3.67 17.03
CA PRO A 130 0.37 -2.82 18.17
C PRO A 130 1.71 -2.09 18.01
N GLU A 131 2.72 -2.74 17.44
CA GLU A 131 4.08 -2.20 17.29
C GLU A 131 4.22 -1.27 16.07
N ASP A 132 3.24 -1.31 15.16
CA ASP A 132 3.20 -0.47 13.95
C ASP A 132 2.23 0.72 14.11
N CYS A 133 1.48 0.75 15.21
CA CYS A 133 0.61 1.87 15.57
C CYS A 133 1.45 3.06 16.04
N THR A 134 1.08 4.27 15.61
CA THR A 134 1.74 5.53 16.04
C THR A 134 1.00 6.26 17.17
N GLY A 135 -0.15 5.72 17.63
CA GLY A 135 -0.94 6.31 18.70
C GLY A 135 -1.64 7.63 18.35
N CYS A 136 -1.82 7.95 17.06
CA CYS A 136 -2.38 9.25 16.62
C CYS A 136 -3.84 9.52 17.04
N GLY A 137 -4.65 8.47 17.31
CA GLY A 137 -6.03 8.64 17.75
C GLY A 137 -7.08 8.84 16.64
N ASP A 138 -6.69 9.02 15.36
CA ASP A 138 -7.61 9.29 14.24
C ASP A 138 -8.72 8.26 14.10
N CYS A 139 -8.43 7.00 14.39
CA CYS A 139 -9.41 5.92 14.37
C CYS A 139 -10.52 6.09 15.41
N VAL A 140 -10.22 6.69 16.56
CA VAL A 140 -11.19 6.99 17.63
C VAL A 140 -12.03 8.20 17.21
N GLU A 141 -11.40 9.26 16.72
CA GLU A 141 -12.11 10.45 16.25
C GLU A 141 -13.04 10.15 15.06
N ALA A 142 -12.61 9.27 14.15
CA ALA A 142 -13.41 8.83 13.02
C ALA A 142 -14.59 7.92 13.39
N CYS A 143 -14.58 7.33 14.59
CA CYS A 143 -15.61 6.38 14.99
C CYS A 143 -16.93 7.11 15.30
N PRO A 144 -18.01 6.89 14.51
CA PRO A 144 -19.27 7.59 14.72
C PRO A 144 -20.12 6.97 15.83
N ILE A 145 -19.67 5.87 16.44
CA ILE A 145 -20.49 5.07 17.35
C ILE A 145 -20.10 5.35 18.81
N HIS A 146 -21.07 5.78 19.57
CA HIS A 146 -20.97 6.03 21.00
C HIS A 146 -21.93 5.12 21.77
N ASP A 147 -21.54 4.72 22.95
CA ASP A 147 -22.46 4.09 23.91
C ASP A 147 -23.47 5.14 24.39
N LYS A 148 -24.75 4.80 24.34
CA LYS A 148 -25.83 5.71 24.76
C LYS A 148 -25.81 6.03 26.27
N SER A 149 -25.27 5.12 27.07
CA SER A 149 -25.13 5.26 28.52
C SER A 149 -23.81 5.92 28.94
N ASN A 150 -22.80 5.88 28.08
CA ASN A 150 -21.48 6.46 28.32
C ASN A 150 -20.90 7.00 27.00
N VAL A 151 -21.13 8.28 26.73
CA VAL A 151 -20.73 8.93 25.46
C VAL A 151 -19.23 8.97 25.23
N SER A 152 -18.41 8.78 26.27
CA SER A 152 -16.96 8.67 26.11
C SER A 152 -16.52 7.29 25.62
N ARG A 153 -17.35 6.25 25.72
CA ARG A 153 -17.10 4.91 25.20
C ARG A 153 -17.54 4.84 23.74
N ARG A 154 -16.59 4.63 22.86
CA ARG A 154 -16.80 4.43 21.42
C ARG A 154 -16.58 2.94 21.04
N ALA A 155 -16.90 2.57 19.81
CA ALA A 155 -16.60 1.23 19.31
C ALA A 155 -15.09 1.01 19.07
N VAL A 156 -14.28 2.06 19.13
CA VAL A 156 -12.81 2.02 19.18
C VAL A 156 -12.36 3.04 20.24
N ASN A 157 -11.52 2.64 21.18
CA ASN A 157 -10.99 3.50 22.24
C ASN A 157 -9.51 3.27 22.41
N MET A 158 -8.74 4.33 22.75
CA MET A 158 -7.32 4.18 23.07
C MET A 158 -7.16 3.54 24.45
N ALA A 159 -6.16 2.68 24.59
CA ALA A 159 -5.77 2.07 25.86
C ALA A 159 -4.24 1.90 25.92
N PRO A 160 -3.63 1.96 27.13
CA PRO A 160 -2.21 1.77 27.32
C PRO A 160 -1.70 0.48 26.67
N ILE A 161 -0.61 0.55 25.91
CA ILE A 161 -0.08 -0.60 25.16
C ILE A 161 0.55 -1.65 26.06
N ALA A 162 1.22 -1.25 27.16
CA ALA A 162 2.05 -2.15 27.95
C ALA A 162 1.33 -3.42 28.44
N PRO A 163 0.09 -3.37 28.98
CA PRO A 163 -0.62 -4.57 29.39
C PRO A 163 -1.23 -5.38 28.23
N LEU A 164 -1.26 -4.80 27.01
CA LEU A 164 -1.95 -5.39 25.85
C LEU A 164 -0.98 -5.98 24.82
N LEU A 165 0.29 -5.60 24.87
CA LEU A 165 1.25 -5.82 23.79
C LEU A 165 1.35 -7.29 23.38
N ASP A 166 1.57 -8.20 24.32
CA ASP A 166 1.81 -9.62 24.03
C ASP A 166 0.53 -10.27 23.46
N GLN A 167 -0.63 -10.01 24.06
CA GLN A 167 -1.89 -10.55 23.55
C GLN A 167 -2.24 -10.01 22.16
N GLU A 168 -1.96 -8.73 21.88
CA GLU A 168 -2.24 -8.15 20.56
C GLU A 168 -1.24 -8.60 19.49
N ARG A 169 0.00 -8.95 19.86
CA ARG A 169 0.94 -9.66 18.98
C ARG A 169 0.40 -11.04 18.57
N ASP A 170 -0.07 -11.84 19.54
CA ASP A 170 -0.64 -13.15 19.27
C ASP A 170 -1.91 -13.06 18.40
N ASN A 171 -2.78 -12.11 18.74
CA ASN A 171 -4.00 -11.83 17.97
C ASN A 171 -3.67 -11.42 16.53
N LEU A 172 -2.67 -10.52 16.33
CA LEU A 172 -2.23 -10.09 15.02
C LEU A 172 -1.62 -11.24 14.22
N ALA A 173 -0.76 -12.05 14.85
CA ALA A 173 -0.16 -13.22 14.21
C ALA A 173 -1.22 -14.22 13.75
N PHE A 174 -2.29 -14.40 14.52
CA PHE A 174 -3.44 -15.20 14.10
C PHE A 174 -4.22 -14.55 12.97
N PHE A 175 -4.55 -13.25 13.09
CA PHE A 175 -5.29 -12.49 12.10
C PHE A 175 -4.63 -12.54 10.71
N LEU A 176 -3.31 -12.42 10.65
CA LEU A 176 -2.56 -12.45 9.39
C LEU A 176 -2.57 -13.83 8.70
N ARG A 177 -2.77 -14.91 9.47
CA ARG A 177 -2.92 -16.27 8.91
C ARG A 177 -4.33 -16.58 8.41
N LEU A 178 -5.33 -15.79 8.77
CA LEU A 178 -6.69 -15.98 8.24
C LEU A 178 -6.68 -15.82 6.71
N PRO A 179 -7.45 -16.61 5.98
CA PRO A 179 -7.52 -16.48 4.53
C PRO A 179 -8.01 -15.10 4.12
N GLU A 180 -7.44 -14.56 3.04
CA GLU A 180 -7.98 -13.37 2.39
C GLU A 180 -9.39 -13.69 1.87
N PHE A 181 -10.33 -12.78 2.06
CA PHE A 181 -11.68 -12.94 1.53
C PHE A 181 -11.65 -12.82 0.01
N ASP A 182 -12.48 -13.60 -0.68
CA ASP A 182 -12.52 -13.55 -2.14
C ASP A 182 -12.85 -12.14 -2.64
N ARG A 183 -11.88 -11.57 -3.34
CA ARG A 183 -11.96 -10.23 -3.91
C ARG A 183 -13.16 -10.08 -4.86
N GLY A 184 -13.50 -11.14 -5.61
CA GLY A 184 -14.64 -11.16 -6.51
C GLY A 184 -16.00 -11.12 -5.80
N ALA A 185 -16.05 -11.50 -4.52
CA ALA A 185 -17.25 -11.48 -3.70
C ALA A 185 -17.48 -10.18 -2.92
N ILE A 186 -16.54 -9.22 -3.01
CA ILE A 186 -16.60 -7.93 -2.28
C ILE A 186 -17.05 -6.80 -3.22
N LYS A 187 -17.92 -5.91 -2.72
CA LYS A 187 -18.26 -4.65 -3.39
C LYS A 187 -17.14 -3.63 -3.19
N HIS A 188 -16.39 -3.31 -4.24
CA HIS A 188 -15.25 -2.40 -4.14
C HIS A 188 -15.61 -0.92 -4.00
N ASN A 189 -16.87 -0.55 -4.18
CA ASN A 189 -17.35 0.84 -4.20
C ASN A 189 -17.94 1.31 -2.86
N THR A 190 -17.73 0.58 -1.78
CA THR A 190 -18.16 0.96 -0.43
C THR A 190 -17.03 0.85 0.57
N ILE A 191 -16.93 1.79 1.52
CA ILE A 191 -15.88 1.77 2.55
C ILE A 191 -15.89 0.46 3.36
N PRO A 192 -17.04 -0.04 3.89
CA PRO A 192 -17.03 -1.26 4.68
C PRO A 192 -16.44 -2.46 3.96
N SER A 193 -16.72 -2.59 2.68
CA SER A 193 -16.26 -3.72 1.87
C SER A 193 -14.83 -3.54 1.37
N ALA A 194 -14.47 -2.34 0.87
CA ALA A 194 -13.11 -2.06 0.39
C ALA A 194 -12.07 -2.22 1.51
N MET A 195 -12.43 -1.93 2.76
CA MET A 195 -11.53 -2.06 3.91
C MET A 195 -11.27 -3.50 4.36
N LEU A 196 -11.96 -4.48 3.77
CA LEU A 196 -11.70 -5.91 3.97
C LEU A 196 -10.62 -6.46 3.01
N LEU A 197 -10.28 -5.70 1.96
CA LEU A 197 -9.17 -6.02 1.09
C LEU A 197 -7.84 -5.76 1.80
N ASP A 198 -6.88 -6.66 1.61
CA ASP A 198 -5.55 -6.47 2.19
C ASP A 198 -4.90 -5.19 1.62
N PRO A 199 -4.35 -4.32 2.46
CA PRO A 199 -3.62 -3.15 2.00
C PRO A 199 -2.29 -3.59 1.39
N LEU A 200 -1.96 -3.07 0.20
CA LEU A 200 -0.64 -3.30 -0.41
C LEU A 200 0.28 -2.09 -0.22
N PHE A 201 0.00 -1.31 0.80
CA PHE A 201 0.82 -0.25 1.37
C PHE A 201 0.62 -0.23 2.87
N GLU A 202 1.67 -0.51 3.65
CA GLU A 202 1.56 -0.79 5.07
C GLU A 202 2.78 -0.32 5.86
N PHE A 203 2.55 0.07 7.11
CA PHE A 203 3.59 0.37 8.10
C PHE A 203 4.65 1.37 7.60
N SER A 204 4.22 2.36 6.81
CA SER A 204 5.11 3.37 6.24
C SER A 204 5.71 4.29 7.30
N GLY A 205 6.84 4.94 6.95
CA GLY A 205 7.50 5.96 7.76
C GLY A 205 6.81 7.33 7.79
N ALA A 206 5.54 7.41 7.40
CA ALA A 206 4.77 8.64 7.42
C ALA A 206 4.55 9.16 8.85
N CYS A 207 4.24 10.43 8.99
CA CYS A 207 3.93 11.09 10.27
C CYS A 207 2.73 10.43 10.96
N ALA A 208 2.68 10.49 12.28
CA ALA A 208 1.48 10.15 13.04
C ALA A 208 0.30 11.05 12.59
N GLY A 209 -0.84 10.45 12.25
CA GLY A 209 -1.99 11.20 11.73
C GLY A 209 -1.82 11.73 10.29
N CYS A 210 -0.91 11.16 9.50
CA CYS A 210 -0.71 11.57 8.10
C CYS A 210 -2.02 11.48 7.29
N GLY A 211 -2.43 12.60 6.67
CA GLY A 211 -3.63 12.68 5.85
C GLY A 211 -3.47 12.15 4.41
N GLU A 212 -2.25 11.87 3.96
CA GLU A 212 -1.98 11.41 2.58
C GLU A 212 -2.06 9.89 2.43
N THR A 213 -1.47 9.15 3.36
CA THR A 213 -1.31 7.70 3.27
C THR A 213 -2.60 6.89 3.19
N PRO A 214 -3.75 7.30 3.78
CA PRO A 214 -5.03 6.62 3.58
C PRO A 214 -5.47 6.55 2.11
N TYR A 215 -5.18 7.58 1.30
CA TYR A 215 -5.47 7.58 -0.14
C TYR A 215 -4.59 6.59 -0.90
N ILE A 216 -3.30 6.56 -0.57
CA ILE A 216 -2.36 5.59 -1.18
C ILE A 216 -2.78 4.16 -0.84
N ARG A 217 -3.09 3.90 0.43
CA ARG A 217 -3.58 2.59 0.87
C ARG A 217 -4.83 2.18 0.10
N LEU A 218 -5.86 3.05 0.04
CA LEU A 218 -7.08 2.77 -0.71
C LEU A 218 -6.79 2.44 -2.18
N ALA A 219 -5.94 3.24 -2.84
CA ALA A 219 -5.54 2.99 -4.22
C ALA A 219 -4.87 1.61 -4.37
N THR A 220 -4.02 1.22 -3.42
CA THR A 220 -3.37 -0.10 -3.46
C THR A 220 -4.35 -1.25 -3.16
N GLN A 221 -5.34 -1.06 -2.29
CA GLN A 221 -6.39 -2.06 -2.04
C GLN A 221 -7.22 -2.33 -3.30
N LEU A 222 -7.53 -1.28 -4.07
CA LEU A 222 -8.37 -1.38 -5.26
C LEU A 222 -7.60 -1.82 -6.51
N PHE A 223 -6.36 -1.34 -6.70
CA PHE A 223 -5.61 -1.47 -7.95
C PHE A 223 -4.22 -2.06 -7.78
N GLY A 224 -3.73 -2.25 -6.55
CA GLY A 224 -2.33 -2.51 -6.23
C GLY A 224 -1.74 -3.74 -6.90
N ASP A 225 -2.53 -4.78 -7.13
CA ASP A 225 -2.10 -6.03 -7.75
C ASP A 225 -1.70 -5.93 -9.24
N ARG A 226 -1.92 -4.75 -9.86
CA ARG A 226 -1.56 -4.42 -11.25
C ARG A 226 -1.09 -2.98 -11.42
N MET A 227 -0.74 -2.32 -10.32
CA MET A 227 -0.43 -0.90 -10.26
C MET A 227 1.04 -0.65 -10.62
N LEU A 228 1.28 0.35 -11.48
CA LEU A 228 2.59 0.94 -11.73
C LEU A 228 2.55 2.37 -11.19
N VAL A 229 3.50 2.75 -10.35
CA VAL A 229 3.51 4.04 -9.67
C VAL A 229 4.74 4.83 -10.08
N ALA A 230 4.51 5.99 -10.70
CA ALA A 230 5.49 7.07 -10.88
C ALA A 230 5.28 8.08 -9.75
N ASN A 231 6.24 8.23 -8.84
CA ASN A 231 6.10 9.09 -7.68
C ASN A 231 7.06 10.27 -7.73
N ALA A 232 6.54 11.48 -7.67
CA ALA A 232 7.34 12.69 -7.55
C ALA A 232 8.03 12.79 -6.20
N THR A 233 9.25 13.28 -6.16
CA THR A 233 9.99 13.54 -4.91
C THR A 233 9.19 14.47 -4.00
N GLY A 234 9.04 14.08 -2.74
CA GLY A 234 8.26 14.78 -1.71
C GLY A 234 7.87 13.85 -0.58
N CYS A 235 6.83 14.16 0.20
CA CYS A 235 6.37 13.28 1.29
C CYS A 235 6.06 11.87 0.79
N SER A 236 5.29 11.75 -0.29
CA SER A 236 4.86 10.45 -0.82
C SER A 236 6.02 9.57 -1.29
N SER A 237 7.11 10.15 -1.80
CA SER A 237 8.30 9.37 -2.16
C SER A 237 9.11 8.98 -0.93
N ILE A 238 9.18 9.84 0.08
CA ILE A 238 9.93 9.56 1.31
C ILE A 238 9.27 8.45 2.13
N TYR A 239 7.95 8.53 2.39
CA TYR A 239 7.29 7.44 3.09
C TYR A 239 7.03 6.21 2.19
N GLY A 240 7.05 6.36 0.87
CA GLY A 240 6.89 5.28 -0.11
C GLY A 240 8.16 4.47 -0.35
N GLY A 241 9.32 5.08 -0.18
CA GLY A 241 10.63 4.48 -0.38
C GLY A 241 11.63 4.90 0.68
N ASN A 242 11.35 4.61 1.95
CA ASN A 242 12.27 4.83 3.07
C ASN A 242 13.33 3.72 3.11
N LEU A 243 14.09 3.62 2.03
CA LEU A 243 15.06 2.54 1.79
C LEU A 243 16.08 2.42 2.92
N PRO A 244 16.40 1.19 3.32
CA PRO A 244 16.08 -0.10 2.68
C PRO A 244 14.69 -0.68 2.99
N SER A 245 13.84 0.02 3.73
CA SER A 245 12.48 -0.40 4.06
C SER A 245 11.49 0.03 2.97
N THR A 246 10.60 -0.89 2.58
CA THR A 246 9.58 -0.67 1.56
C THR A 246 8.19 -0.97 2.13
N PRO A 247 7.29 0.03 2.22
CA PRO A 247 5.93 -0.15 2.70
C PRO A 247 4.99 -0.75 1.66
N TYR A 248 5.29 -0.62 0.37
CA TYR A 248 4.56 -1.33 -0.67
C TYR A 248 4.81 -2.83 -0.55
N THR A 249 3.75 -3.64 -0.63
CA THR A 249 3.79 -5.08 -0.40
C THR A 249 2.99 -5.84 -1.46
N VAL A 250 2.95 -7.16 -1.34
CA VAL A 250 2.24 -8.06 -2.25
C VAL A 250 1.09 -8.77 -1.54
N ASN A 251 0.08 -9.18 -2.30
CA ASN A 251 -1.00 -10.02 -1.81
C ASN A 251 -0.58 -11.50 -1.74
N GLY A 252 -1.48 -12.36 -1.26
CA GLY A 252 -1.24 -13.81 -1.15
C GLY A 252 -0.91 -14.53 -2.48
N ALA A 253 -1.15 -13.89 -3.62
CA ALA A 253 -0.74 -14.37 -4.95
C ALA A 253 0.60 -13.79 -5.44
N GLY A 254 1.35 -13.11 -4.58
CA GLY A 254 2.65 -12.51 -4.90
C GLY A 254 2.57 -11.28 -5.81
N ARG A 255 1.41 -10.63 -5.94
CA ARG A 255 1.21 -9.45 -6.79
C ARG A 255 1.06 -8.19 -5.96
N GLY A 256 1.74 -7.13 -6.36
CA GLY A 256 1.68 -5.82 -5.73
C GLY A 256 2.13 -4.69 -6.64
N PRO A 257 2.11 -3.45 -6.15
CA PRO A 257 2.55 -2.28 -6.92
C PRO A 257 4.03 -2.36 -7.30
N ALA A 258 4.34 -1.97 -8.54
CA ALA A 258 5.70 -1.58 -8.91
C ALA A 258 5.82 -0.07 -8.74
N TRP A 259 6.65 0.36 -7.79
CA TRP A 259 6.83 1.76 -7.42
C TRP A 259 8.21 2.25 -7.84
N SER A 260 8.25 3.43 -8.43
CA SER A 260 9.49 4.13 -8.77
C SER A 260 9.39 5.60 -8.43
N ASN A 261 10.46 6.15 -7.85
CA ASN A 261 10.61 7.57 -7.64
C ASN A 261 11.21 8.24 -8.86
N SER A 262 10.71 9.43 -9.23
CA SER A 262 11.34 10.34 -10.18
C SER A 262 11.72 11.64 -9.48
N LEU A 263 12.47 12.51 -10.18
CA LEU A 263 12.59 13.90 -9.76
C LEU A 263 11.21 14.56 -9.82
N PHE A 264 10.97 15.57 -8.99
CA PHE A 264 9.63 16.15 -8.94
C PHE A 264 9.30 17.04 -10.16
N GLU A 265 10.31 17.47 -10.92
CA GLU A 265 10.13 18.21 -12.15
C GLU A 265 9.67 17.38 -13.36
N ASP A 266 9.93 16.05 -13.40
CA ASP A 266 9.71 15.20 -14.57
C ASP A 266 8.71 14.05 -14.35
N ASN A 267 8.05 14.02 -13.21
CA ASN A 267 7.23 12.87 -12.80
C ASN A 267 6.04 12.58 -13.73
N ALA A 268 5.43 13.61 -14.30
CA ALA A 268 4.31 13.42 -15.22
C ALA A 268 4.76 12.70 -16.49
N GLU A 269 5.87 13.12 -17.06
CA GLU A 269 6.48 12.54 -18.26
C GLU A 269 7.00 11.11 -17.97
N PHE A 270 7.57 10.88 -16.79
CA PHE A 270 8.00 9.56 -16.35
C PHE A 270 6.83 8.58 -16.28
N GLY A 271 5.71 8.99 -15.69
CA GLY A 271 4.50 8.18 -15.63
C GLY A 271 3.86 7.94 -17.01
N LEU A 272 3.89 8.95 -17.89
CA LEU A 272 3.50 8.77 -19.29
C LEU A 272 4.38 7.73 -19.98
N GLY A 273 5.70 7.78 -19.75
CA GLY A 273 6.65 6.78 -20.27
C GLY A 273 6.32 5.36 -19.80
N MET A 274 5.94 5.18 -18.52
CA MET A 274 5.46 3.89 -18.01
C MET A 274 4.21 3.41 -18.75
N ARG A 275 3.27 4.31 -19.06
CA ARG A 275 2.06 3.94 -19.82
C ARG A 275 2.40 3.50 -21.23
N LEU A 276 3.23 4.25 -21.93
CA LEU A 276 3.66 3.91 -23.27
C LEU A 276 4.39 2.57 -23.31
N ALA A 277 5.30 2.33 -22.35
CA ALA A 277 6.02 1.06 -22.25
C ALA A 277 5.05 -0.11 -21.99
N ALA A 278 4.11 0.05 -21.06
CA ALA A 278 3.12 -0.99 -20.76
C ALA A 278 2.24 -1.31 -21.97
N ASP A 279 1.83 -0.31 -22.75
CA ASP A 279 1.05 -0.50 -23.97
C ASP A 279 1.85 -1.24 -25.06
N GLN A 280 3.12 -0.88 -25.25
CA GLN A 280 3.97 -1.55 -26.22
C GLN A 280 4.24 -3.00 -25.84
N LEU A 281 4.49 -3.29 -24.56
CA LEU A 281 4.68 -4.66 -24.08
C LEU A 281 3.40 -5.50 -24.21
N MET A 282 2.23 -4.91 -23.97
CA MET A 282 0.94 -5.59 -24.20
C MET A 282 0.73 -5.89 -25.70
N ILE A 283 0.98 -4.93 -26.57
CA ILE A 283 0.87 -5.12 -28.03
C ILE A 283 1.82 -6.24 -28.47
N TYR A 284 3.06 -6.23 -27.98
CA TYR A 284 4.05 -7.24 -28.30
C TYR A 284 3.64 -8.64 -27.83
N ALA A 285 3.15 -8.75 -26.58
CA ALA A 285 2.62 -10.01 -26.05
C ALA A 285 1.45 -10.53 -26.90
N GLN A 286 0.52 -9.65 -27.31
CA GLN A 286 -0.59 -10.01 -28.21
C GLN A 286 -0.14 -10.47 -29.59
N GLN A 287 0.93 -9.90 -30.15
CA GLN A 287 1.51 -10.36 -31.40
C GLN A 287 2.05 -11.79 -31.28
N LEU A 288 2.82 -12.06 -30.22
CA LEU A 288 3.34 -13.40 -29.95
C LEU A 288 2.23 -14.42 -29.71
N VAL A 289 1.17 -14.05 -29.01
CA VAL A 289 -0.03 -14.91 -28.85
C VAL A 289 -0.66 -15.25 -30.18
N LYS A 290 -0.77 -14.30 -31.11
CA LYS A 290 -1.33 -14.54 -32.46
C LYS A 290 -0.41 -15.45 -33.29
N GLU A 291 0.92 -15.22 -33.25
CA GLU A 291 1.91 -16.05 -33.93
C GLU A 291 1.86 -17.50 -33.45
N MET A 292 1.64 -17.73 -32.17
CA MET A 292 1.61 -19.05 -31.56
C MET A 292 0.20 -19.66 -31.44
N ALA A 293 -0.83 -19.06 -32.07
CA ALA A 293 -2.21 -19.50 -31.94
C ALA A 293 -2.44 -20.99 -32.31
N GLY A 294 -1.66 -21.50 -33.27
CA GLY A 294 -1.73 -22.93 -33.65
C GLY A 294 -1.30 -23.90 -32.57
N GLU A 295 -0.40 -23.50 -31.66
CA GLU A 295 0.11 -24.33 -30.57
C GLU A 295 -0.68 -24.15 -29.27
N ILE A 296 -1.02 -22.90 -28.93
CA ILE A 296 -1.73 -22.61 -27.69
C ILE A 296 -3.25 -22.83 -27.80
N GLY A 297 -3.77 -22.91 -29.03
CA GLY A 297 -5.20 -23.04 -29.37
C GLY A 297 -5.80 -21.68 -29.79
N GLY A 298 -6.44 -21.69 -31.00
CA GLY A 298 -6.98 -20.46 -31.60
C GLY A 298 -8.01 -19.74 -30.70
N ASP A 299 -8.90 -20.48 -30.06
CA ASP A 299 -9.92 -19.91 -29.16
C ASP A 299 -9.30 -19.19 -27.96
N LEU A 300 -8.26 -19.77 -27.36
CA LEU A 300 -7.55 -19.13 -26.25
C LEU A 300 -6.83 -17.86 -26.70
N ALA A 301 -6.15 -17.93 -27.85
CA ALA A 301 -5.46 -16.77 -28.42
C ALA A 301 -6.42 -15.61 -28.72
N GLU A 302 -7.55 -15.91 -29.34
CA GLU A 302 -8.57 -14.91 -29.65
C GLU A 302 -9.18 -14.30 -28.36
N ALA A 303 -9.52 -15.15 -27.38
CA ALA A 303 -10.05 -14.70 -26.10
C ALA A 303 -9.10 -13.79 -25.33
N MET A 304 -7.78 -14.08 -25.36
CA MET A 304 -6.79 -13.23 -24.71
C MET A 304 -6.62 -11.87 -25.40
N VAL A 305 -6.61 -11.85 -26.73
CA VAL A 305 -6.43 -10.61 -27.50
C VAL A 305 -7.64 -9.68 -27.42
N LYS A 306 -8.85 -10.26 -27.37
CA LYS A 306 -10.14 -9.52 -27.30
C LYS A 306 -10.63 -9.29 -25.88
N ALA A 307 -9.87 -9.68 -24.84
CA ALA A 307 -10.30 -9.60 -23.46
C ALA A 307 -10.71 -8.17 -23.06
N GLU A 308 -11.95 -8.02 -22.61
CA GLU A 308 -12.39 -6.79 -21.93
C GLU A 308 -11.92 -6.83 -20.48
N GLN A 309 -11.13 -5.83 -20.05
CA GLN A 309 -10.46 -5.82 -18.75
C GLN A 309 -10.73 -4.51 -17.97
N ARG A 310 -11.87 -3.87 -18.19
CA ARG A 310 -12.27 -2.67 -17.44
C ARG A 310 -12.76 -3.01 -16.05
N GLU A 311 -13.47 -4.14 -15.93
CA GLU A 311 -14.06 -4.61 -14.69
C GLU A 311 -13.21 -5.72 -14.06
N GLU A 312 -13.37 -5.93 -12.75
CA GLU A 312 -12.63 -6.94 -11.99
C GLU A 312 -12.84 -8.36 -12.54
N ALA A 313 -14.08 -8.68 -13.00
CA ALA A 313 -14.39 -9.99 -13.59
C ALA A 313 -13.55 -10.27 -14.85
N GLY A 314 -13.44 -9.29 -15.74
CA GLY A 314 -12.63 -9.43 -16.96
C GLY A 314 -11.13 -9.58 -16.67
N LEU A 315 -10.64 -8.90 -15.64
CA LEU A 315 -9.27 -9.06 -15.15
C LEU A 315 -9.03 -10.46 -14.57
N TYR A 316 -9.97 -10.96 -13.78
CA TYR A 316 -9.89 -12.31 -13.22
C TYR A 316 -9.86 -13.38 -14.32
N GLU A 317 -10.76 -13.29 -15.31
CA GLU A 317 -10.77 -14.20 -16.45
C GLU A 317 -9.47 -14.14 -17.26
N GLN A 318 -8.94 -12.93 -17.50
CA GLN A 318 -7.69 -12.78 -18.25
C GLN A 318 -6.50 -13.39 -17.50
N ARG A 319 -6.46 -13.27 -16.18
CA ARG A 319 -5.44 -13.95 -15.34
C ARG A 319 -5.52 -15.47 -15.49
N GLY A 320 -6.73 -16.04 -15.51
CA GLY A 320 -6.91 -17.46 -15.76
C GLY A 320 -6.40 -17.88 -17.13
N ARG A 321 -6.67 -17.07 -18.17
CA ARG A 321 -6.16 -17.32 -19.53
C ARG A 321 -4.63 -17.25 -19.59
N VAL A 322 -4.01 -16.28 -18.91
CA VAL A 322 -2.55 -16.15 -18.85
C VAL A 322 -1.91 -17.33 -18.10
N ALA A 323 -2.51 -17.80 -17.01
CA ALA A 323 -2.03 -18.99 -16.31
C ALA A 323 -2.06 -20.23 -17.22
N LEU A 324 -3.19 -20.44 -17.93
CA LEU A 324 -3.31 -21.53 -18.91
C LEU A 324 -2.32 -21.39 -20.09
N LEU A 325 -2.07 -20.16 -20.55
CA LEU A 325 -1.03 -19.88 -21.55
C LEU A 325 0.33 -20.35 -21.06
N LEU A 326 0.74 -19.93 -19.86
CA LEU A 326 2.05 -20.30 -19.29
C LEU A 326 2.21 -21.82 -19.17
N GLU A 327 1.17 -22.55 -18.76
CA GLU A 327 1.16 -24.03 -18.73
C GLU A 327 1.42 -24.61 -20.12
N LYS A 328 0.73 -24.11 -21.15
CA LYS A 328 0.90 -24.58 -22.54
C LYS A 328 2.29 -24.28 -23.10
N LEU A 329 2.88 -23.14 -22.74
CA LEU A 329 4.21 -22.76 -23.20
C LEU A 329 5.32 -23.67 -22.69
N VAL A 330 5.15 -24.32 -21.53
CA VAL A 330 6.13 -25.28 -21.00
C VAL A 330 6.33 -26.47 -21.95
N ALA A 331 5.26 -26.92 -22.62
CA ALA A 331 5.28 -28.05 -23.54
C ALA A 331 5.40 -27.65 -25.03
N SER A 332 5.54 -26.36 -25.34
CA SER A 332 5.59 -25.84 -26.70
C SER A 332 6.90 -26.13 -27.40
N ASN A 333 6.84 -26.55 -28.68
CA ASN A 333 7.97 -26.73 -29.57
C ASN A 333 8.24 -25.51 -30.46
N HIS A 334 7.50 -24.42 -30.29
CA HIS A 334 7.70 -23.18 -31.03
C HIS A 334 9.10 -22.57 -30.70
N PRO A 335 9.74 -21.83 -31.61
CA PRO A 335 11.05 -21.24 -31.34
C PRO A 335 11.03 -20.12 -30.27
N ARG A 336 9.87 -19.54 -29.93
CA ARG A 336 9.74 -18.37 -29.06
C ARG A 336 8.86 -18.56 -27.80
N PRO A 337 8.74 -19.73 -27.16
CA PRO A 337 7.85 -19.88 -26.01
C PRO A 337 8.37 -19.13 -24.78
N LYS A 338 9.70 -19.09 -24.58
CA LYS A 338 10.33 -18.36 -23.48
C LYS A 338 10.14 -16.85 -23.60
N GLU A 339 10.15 -16.35 -24.83
CA GLU A 339 9.93 -14.93 -25.11
C GLU A 339 8.48 -14.53 -24.79
N LEU A 340 7.49 -15.31 -25.24
CA LEU A 340 6.10 -15.07 -24.85
C LEU A 340 5.90 -15.21 -23.34
N ALA A 341 6.49 -16.20 -22.71
CA ALA A 341 6.41 -16.38 -21.25
C ALA A 341 6.95 -15.16 -20.48
N SER A 342 8.06 -14.54 -20.97
CA SER A 342 8.65 -13.36 -20.31
C SER A 342 7.78 -12.11 -20.38
N VAL A 343 6.86 -12.02 -21.34
CA VAL A 343 5.95 -10.88 -21.52
C VAL A 343 4.48 -11.22 -21.26
N ALA A 344 4.16 -12.47 -20.91
CA ALA A 344 2.78 -12.93 -20.74
C ALA A 344 1.95 -12.13 -19.73
N GLU A 345 2.58 -11.69 -18.63
CA GLU A 345 1.96 -10.85 -17.60
C GLU A 345 1.51 -9.48 -18.13
N TRP A 346 2.06 -8.99 -19.25
CA TRP A 346 1.62 -7.75 -19.87
C TRP A 346 0.31 -7.89 -20.66
N LEU A 347 -0.20 -9.10 -20.86
CA LEU A 347 -1.55 -9.35 -21.37
C LEU A 347 -2.63 -8.93 -20.35
N ILE A 348 -2.24 -8.74 -19.09
CA ILE A 348 -3.12 -8.21 -18.04
C ILE A 348 -2.96 -6.69 -18.01
N ARG A 349 -4.09 -5.96 -18.13
CA ARG A 349 -4.11 -4.50 -18.14
C ARG A 349 -3.47 -3.90 -16.89
N ARG A 350 -2.45 -3.08 -17.06
CA ARG A 350 -1.78 -2.34 -15.99
C ARG A 350 -2.53 -1.03 -15.69
N SER A 351 -2.57 -0.67 -14.40
CA SER A 351 -3.08 0.60 -13.92
C SER A 351 -1.90 1.52 -13.59
N VAL A 352 -1.69 2.56 -14.40
CA VAL A 352 -0.56 3.50 -14.22
C VAL A 352 -1.02 4.69 -13.39
N TRP A 353 -0.28 5.02 -12.34
CA TRP A 353 -0.55 6.09 -11.41
C TRP A 353 0.63 7.05 -11.33
N ILE A 354 0.34 8.32 -11.53
CA ILE A 354 1.27 9.44 -11.38
C ILE A 354 0.91 10.12 -10.07
N ILE A 355 1.81 10.07 -9.07
CA ILE A 355 1.51 10.52 -7.71
C ILE A 355 2.53 11.57 -7.31
N GLY A 356 2.06 12.65 -6.69
CA GLY A 356 2.95 13.68 -6.13
C GLY A 356 2.21 14.73 -5.33
N GLY A 357 2.95 15.60 -4.66
CA GLY A 357 2.41 16.71 -3.86
C GLY A 357 2.06 17.94 -4.70
N ASP A 358 1.56 18.96 -4.04
CA ASP A 358 1.18 20.25 -4.66
C ASP A 358 2.39 21.00 -5.22
N GLY A 359 3.56 20.92 -4.61
CA GLY A 359 4.78 21.52 -5.15
C GLY A 359 5.18 20.95 -6.52
N TRP A 360 4.95 19.66 -6.74
CA TRP A 360 5.08 19.06 -8.06
C TRP A 360 4.00 19.56 -9.01
N ALA A 361 2.72 19.38 -8.64
CA ALA A 361 1.60 19.57 -9.56
C ALA A 361 1.34 21.02 -9.93
N TYR A 362 1.49 21.95 -9.00
CA TYR A 362 1.17 23.38 -9.20
C TYR A 362 2.39 24.24 -9.54
N ASP A 363 3.59 23.81 -9.24
CA ASP A 363 4.83 24.56 -9.43
C ASP A 363 5.74 23.91 -10.47
N ILE A 364 6.73 23.14 -10.04
CA ILE A 364 7.85 22.75 -10.91
C ILE A 364 7.46 21.71 -11.97
N GLY A 365 6.58 20.77 -11.66
CA GLY A 365 6.11 19.73 -12.59
C GLY A 365 4.89 20.11 -13.43
N PHE A 366 4.39 21.35 -13.27
CA PHE A 366 3.14 21.77 -13.91
C PHE A 366 3.16 21.64 -15.44
N GLY A 367 4.26 22.03 -16.09
CA GLY A 367 4.35 21.98 -17.56
C GLY A 367 4.21 20.57 -18.12
N GLY A 368 4.89 19.58 -17.49
CA GLY A 368 4.75 18.17 -17.86
C GLY A 368 3.36 17.61 -17.55
N LEU A 369 2.81 17.98 -16.39
CA LEU A 369 1.45 17.59 -16.02
C LEU A 369 0.40 18.12 -16.99
N ASP A 370 0.47 19.39 -17.37
CA ASP A 370 -0.40 20.02 -18.37
C ASP A 370 -0.33 19.27 -19.71
N HIS A 371 0.88 18.95 -20.16
CA HIS A 371 1.07 18.17 -21.37
C HIS A 371 0.43 16.77 -21.29
N VAL A 372 0.64 16.05 -20.20
CA VAL A 372 0.07 14.70 -20.01
C VAL A 372 -1.46 14.75 -19.99
N LEU A 373 -2.05 15.76 -19.32
CA LEU A 373 -3.51 15.96 -19.28
C LEU A 373 -4.11 16.24 -20.65
N ALA A 374 -3.35 16.84 -21.56
CA ALA A 374 -3.79 17.12 -22.94
C ALA A 374 -3.76 15.88 -23.85
N LEU A 375 -3.18 14.76 -23.40
CA LEU A 375 -3.02 13.55 -24.21
C LEU A 375 -4.07 12.47 -23.88
N PRO A 376 -4.50 11.65 -24.86
CA PRO A 376 -5.54 10.64 -24.69
C PRO A 376 -5.01 9.32 -24.11
N TYR A 377 -4.09 9.35 -23.16
CA TYR A 377 -3.52 8.14 -22.56
C TYR A 377 -4.22 7.77 -21.26
N ASP A 378 -4.34 6.45 -21.00
CA ASP A 378 -4.97 5.89 -19.82
C ASP A 378 -4.00 5.93 -18.62
N VAL A 379 -3.92 7.09 -17.98
CA VAL A 379 -3.15 7.32 -16.75
C VAL A 379 -4.06 7.86 -15.64
N ASN A 380 -3.76 7.50 -14.40
CA ASN A 380 -4.41 8.05 -13.22
C ASN A 380 -3.44 9.04 -12.57
N ILE A 381 -3.93 10.22 -12.24
CA ILE A 381 -3.14 11.27 -11.59
C ILE A 381 -3.72 11.51 -10.19
N LEU A 382 -2.87 11.37 -9.16
CA LEU A 382 -3.23 11.61 -7.77
C LEU A 382 -2.35 12.73 -7.21
N VAL A 383 -2.94 13.90 -7.04
CA VAL A 383 -2.28 15.03 -6.36
C VAL A 383 -2.62 15.00 -4.88
N LEU A 384 -1.60 14.83 -4.05
CA LEU A 384 -1.68 14.89 -2.60
C LEU A 384 -1.42 16.35 -2.17
N ASP A 385 -2.48 17.16 -2.22
CA ASP A 385 -2.40 18.62 -2.03
C ASP A 385 -2.44 18.96 -0.54
N THR A 386 -1.29 19.24 0.03
CA THR A 386 -1.11 19.71 1.42
C THR A 386 -0.98 21.23 1.50
N GLU A 387 -1.15 21.93 0.37
CA GLU A 387 -1.11 23.39 0.24
C GLU A 387 0.24 24.05 0.57
N VAL A 388 1.27 23.23 0.82
CA VAL A 388 2.65 23.66 1.07
C VAL A 388 3.64 22.58 0.63
N TYR A 389 4.91 22.95 0.45
CA TYR A 389 6.00 21.95 0.36
C TYR A 389 6.22 21.34 1.74
N SER A 390 5.42 20.35 2.12
CA SER A 390 5.40 19.79 3.47
C SER A 390 6.68 19.04 3.83
N ASN A 391 7.21 18.22 2.93
CA ASN A 391 8.40 17.41 3.18
C ASN A 391 9.64 18.25 3.47
N THR A 392 9.82 19.36 2.76
CA THR A 392 10.98 20.27 2.94
C THR A 392 10.81 21.27 4.08
N GLY A 393 9.64 21.34 4.70
CA GLY A 393 9.40 22.08 5.93
C GLY A 393 8.41 23.24 5.85
N GLY A 394 7.41 23.18 4.96
CA GLY A 394 6.27 24.10 4.96
C GLY A 394 6.48 25.41 4.20
N GLN A 395 7.22 25.36 3.09
CA GLN A 395 7.34 26.49 2.17
C GLN A 395 6.04 26.67 1.37
N MET A 396 5.67 27.90 1.08
CA MET A 396 4.49 28.16 0.23
C MET A 396 4.68 27.57 -1.16
N SER A 397 3.59 27.01 -1.70
CA SER A 397 3.45 26.59 -3.10
C SER A 397 2.43 27.47 -3.83
N LYS A 398 2.22 27.24 -5.11
CA LYS A 398 1.11 27.89 -5.83
C LYS A 398 -0.26 27.36 -5.40
N ALA A 399 -0.32 26.21 -4.73
CA ALA A 399 -1.53 25.70 -4.12
C ALA A 399 -1.90 26.36 -2.79
N THR A 400 -0.97 27.04 -2.12
CA THR A 400 -1.21 27.72 -0.84
C THR A 400 -2.32 28.78 -1.00
N PRO A 401 -3.34 28.77 -0.15
CA PRO A 401 -4.43 29.77 -0.22
C PRO A 401 -3.95 31.21 0.01
N ILE A 402 -4.69 32.18 -0.54
CA ILE A 402 -4.46 33.60 -0.30
C ILE A 402 -4.55 33.90 1.21
N GLY A 403 -3.64 34.69 1.72
CA GLY A 403 -3.57 35.08 3.14
C GLY A 403 -2.96 34.03 4.06
N ALA A 404 -2.72 32.80 3.59
CA ALA A 404 -2.10 31.75 4.42
C ALA A 404 -0.63 32.08 4.73
N VAL A 405 -0.23 31.86 5.98
CA VAL A 405 1.14 32.02 6.45
C VAL A 405 1.90 30.72 6.27
N ALA A 406 3.02 30.80 5.59
CA ALA A 406 3.95 29.69 5.38
C ALA A 406 5.38 30.23 5.26
N LYS A 407 6.39 29.35 5.19
CA LYS A 407 7.74 29.81 4.85
C LYS A 407 7.72 30.48 3.48
N PHE A 408 8.44 31.59 3.34
CA PHE A 408 8.44 32.52 2.19
C PHE A 408 7.14 33.33 2.00
N SER A 409 6.18 33.21 2.90
CA SER A 409 4.96 34.03 2.95
C SER A 409 4.58 34.38 4.39
N ALA A 410 5.54 34.91 5.18
CA ALA A 410 5.33 35.23 6.59
C ALA A 410 4.25 36.29 6.85
N GLY A 411 4.03 37.21 5.90
CA GLY A 411 2.94 38.20 5.92
C GLY A 411 1.62 37.70 5.30
N GLY A 412 1.53 36.42 4.98
CA GLY A 412 0.42 35.85 4.22
C GLY A 412 0.67 35.86 2.71
N LYS A 413 0.22 34.81 2.01
CA LYS A 413 0.36 34.71 0.55
C LYS A 413 -0.48 35.77 -0.14
N ALA A 414 0.14 36.52 -1.03
CA ALA A 414 -0.50 37.66 -1.74
C ALA A 414 -1.32 37.24 -2.96
N THR A 415 -1.04 36.05 -3.53
CA THR A 415 -1.69 35.55 -4.75
C THR A 415 -2.67 34.43 -4.43
N ALA A 416 -3.71 34.29 -5.27
CA ALA A 416 -4.64 33.16 -5.15
C ALA A 416 -3.96 31.80 -5.41
N LYS A 417 -4.63 30.74 -5.00
CA LYS A 417 -4.28 29.38 -5.42
C LYS A 417 -4.38 29.29 -6.94
N LYS A 418 -3.41 28.62 -7.53
CA LYS A 418 -3.42 28.33 -8.97
C LYS A 418 -4.51 27.29 -9.26
N ASP A 419 -5.24 27.49 -10.35
CA ASP A 419 -6.20 26.53 -10.90
C ASP A 419 -5.48 25.37 -11.59
#